data_50902252f1bfc25415a74bf695c8defa
#
_entry.id   50902252f1bfc25415a74bf695c8defa
#
_cell.length_a   1.000
_cell.length_b   1.000
_cell.length_c   1.000
_cell.angle_alpha   90.00
_cell.angle_beta   90.00
_cell.angle_gamma   90.00
#
_symmetry.space_group_name_H-M   'P 1'
#
loop_
_entity.id
_entity.type
_entity.pdbx_description
1 polymer ?
#
loop_
_entity_poly.entity_id
_entity_poly.type
_entity_poly.pdbx_seq_one_letter_code
_entity_poly.pdbx_strand_id
1 'polypeptide(L)'
;LEAVFFDFILEKNFNLKPILPKLGLIFKMTLETSIEYVKGIGPDRAKLIKGVLGLSTVEDLLNFYPIRYLDKNKVYKISQLEESAIEVQLKGRITQVQEIQTGKTKRLSAKFNDDTGTMDLVWFQYSKWLKEQIPVNREVYIFGKINVFNRQFSMPHPEIEAEENKENDSRLKPIYPSSEKLTKRGLNQRFFQNVLRNICKEIPNLIEENFPEYMIRAFKFLSRQHTFLNMHFPKDMEHFEKA
;
A
#
# COMPACT_ATOMS: atom_id res chain seq x y z
N LEU A 1 -22.00 -31.06 -14.90
CA LEU A 1 -21.51 -30.83 -16.28
C LEU A 1 -20.64 -29.58 -16.36
N GLU A 2 -21.00 -28.47 -15.66
CA GLU A 2 -20.22 -27.23 -15.66
C GLU A 2 -18.85 -27.36 -14.98
N ALA A 3 -18.77 -28.09 -13.85
CA ALA A 3 -17.51 -28.30 -13.12
C ALA A 3 -16.50 -29.14 -13.93
N VAL A 4 -16.98 -30.20 -14.60
CA VAL A 4 -16.13 -31.09 -15.43
C VAL A 4 -15.62 -30.36 -16.70
N PHE A 5 -16.42 -29.45 -17.24
CA PHE A 5 -16.03 -28.67 -18.40
C PHE A 5 -14.97 -27.61 -18.01
N PHE A 6 -15.06 -27.08 -16.80
CA PHE A 6 -14.10 -26.10 -16.25
C PHE A 6 -12.73 -26.74 -16.00
N ASP A 7 -12.69 -27.92 -15.40
CA ASP A 7 -11.44 -28.67 -15.14
C ASP A 7 -10.74 -29.07 -16.46
N PHE A 8 -11.49 -29.48 -17.47
CA PHE A 8 -10.95 -29.83 -18.80
C PHE A 8 -10.30 -28.62 -19.53
N ILE A 9 -10.82 -27.43 -19.29
CA ILE A 9 -10.29 -26.19 -19.89
C ILE A 9 -9.06 -25.67 -19.14
N LEU A 10 -9.00 -25.85 -17.82
CA LEU A 10 -7.83 -25.47 -17.00
C LEU A 10 -6.61 -26.34 -17.29
N GLU A 11 -6.79 -27.65 -17.56
CA GLU A 11 -5.70 -28.55 -17.92
C GLU A 11 -5.01 -28.20 -19.25
N LYS A 12 -5.68 -27.53 -20.18
CA LYS A 12 -5.15 -27.23 -21.52
C LYS A 12 -4.55 -25.84 -21.70
N ASN A 13 -4.36 -25.06 -20.63
CA ASN A 13 -3.75 -23.71 -20.72
C ASN A 13 -4.37 -22.77 -21.78
N PHE A 14 -5.66 -22.91 -22.06
CA PHE A 14 -6.35 -22.00 -22.97
C PHE A 14 -6.50 -20.61 -22.32
N ASN A 15 -5.96 -19.59 -22.95
CA ASN A 15 -6.15 -18.21 -22.51
C ASN A 15 -7.60 -17.74 -22.77
N LEU A 16 -8.49 -18.02 -21.81
CA LEU A 16 -9.92 -17.70 -21.91
C LEU A 16 -10.26 -16.25 -21.59
N LYS A 17 -9.29 -15.43 -21.17
CA LYS A 17 -9.52 -14.03 -20.81
C LYS A 17 -10.33 -13.21 -21.85
N PRO A 18 -10.13 -13.37 -23.17
CA PRO A 18 -10.95 -12.62 -24.14
C PRO A 18 -12.34 -13.23 -24.40
N ILE A 19 -12.60 -14.47 -23.95
CA ILE A 19 -13.82 -15.22 -24.29
C ILE A 19 -14.85 -15.19 -23.14
N LEU A 20 -14.37 -15.20 -21.90
CA LEU A 20 -15.22 -15.20 -20.69
C LEU A 20 -16.27 -14.08 -20.62
N PRO A 21 -15.97 -12.80 -20.93
CA PRO A 21 -16.98 -11.75 -20.95
C PRO A 21 -18.05 -11.93 -22.03
N LYS A 22 -17.70 -12.62 -23.14
CA LYS A 22 -18.64 -12.89 -24.25
C LYS A 22 -19.60 -14.02 -23.93
N LEU A 23 -19.26 -14.88 -22.98
CA LEU A 23 -20.07 -16.01 -22.52
C LEU A 23 -21.01 -15.63 -21.37
N GLY A 24 -20.99 -14.38 -20.87
CA GLY A 24 -21.79 -13.96 -19.73
C GLY A 24 -21.43 -14.63 -18.41
N LEU A 25 -20.30 -15.35 -18.36
CA LEU A 25 -19.76 -15.96 -17.15
C LEU A 25 -19.10 -14.88 -16.31
N ILE A 26 -19.74 -14.48 -15.23
CA ILE A 26 -19.18 -13.60 -14.22
C ILE A 26 -18.15 -14.42 -13.46
N PHE A 27 -16.85 -14.13 -13.64
CA PHE A 27 -15.80 -14.73 -12.82
C PHE A 27 -15.99 -14.26 -11.37
N LYS A 28 -16.55 -15.15 -10.54
CA LYS A 28 -16.69 -14.89 -9.12
C LYS A 28 -15.36 -15.24 -8.43
N MET A 29 -14.72 -14.24 -7.84
CA MET A 29 -13.51 -14.44 -7.04
C MET A 29 -13.84 -15.29 -5.82
N THR A 30 -12.99 -16.27 -5.50
CA THR A 30 -13.05 -17.11 -4.30
C THR A 30 -11.75 -17.00 -3.53
N LEU A 31 -11.67 -17.58 -2.34
CA LEU A 31 -10.44 -17.59 -1.53
C LEU A 31 -9.30 -18.36 -2.23
N GLU A 32 -9.62 -19.44 -2.95
CA GLU A 32 -8.65 -20.24 -3.70
C GLU A 32 -8.24 -19.61 -5.04
N THR A 33 -8.89 -18.53 -5.45
CA THR A 33 -8.54 -17.85 -6.71
C THR A 33 -7.07 -17.45 -6.71
N SER A 34 -6.34 -17.82 -7.80
CA SER A 34 -4.93 -17.44 -7.97
C SER A 34 -4.78 -15.91 -8.01
N ILE A 35 -3.74 -15.38 -7.34
CA ILE A 35 -3.48 -13.93 -7.26
C ILE A 35 -3.26 -13.28 -8.62
N GLU A 36 -2.93 -14.02 -9.67
CA GLU A 36 -2.76 -13.47 -11.02
C GLU A 36 -4.05 -12.86 -11.60
N TYR A 37 -5.21 -13.32 -11.11
CA TYR A 37 -6.52 -12.81 -11.50
C TYR A 37 -6.96 -11.59 -10.69
N VAL A 38 -6.25 -11.26 -9.61
CA VAL A 38 -6.53 -10.08 -8.80
C VAL A 38 -6.15 -8.82 -9.57
N LYS A 39 -7.07 -7.83 -9.58
CA LYS A 39 -6.85 -6.57 -10.27
C LYS A 39 -5.54 -5.90 -9.82
N GLY A 40 -4.65 -5.66 -10.77
CA GLY A 40 -3.37 -4.99 -10.57
C GLY A 40 -2.18 -5.94 -10.42
N ILE A 41 -2.37 -7.25 -10.24
CA ILE A 41 -1.27 -8.22 -10.14
C ILE A 41 -0.85 -8.72 -11.54
N GLY A 42 -1.65 -9.56 -12.17
CA GLY A 42 -1.30 -10.22 -13.43
C GLY A 42 -0.18 -11.27 -13.30
N PRO A 43 0.09 -12.07 -14.37
CA PRO A 43 0.94 -13.26 -14.30
C PRO A 43 2.39 -12.98 -13.85
N ASP A 44 3.05 -11.96 -14.40
CA ASP A 44 4.46 -11.66 -14.11
C ASP A 44 4.67 -11.24 -12.66
N ARG A 45 3.76 -10.40 -12.13
CA ARG A 45 3.81 -9.96 -10.73
C ARG A 45 3.45 -11.10 -9.80
N ALA A 46 2.46 -11.93 -10.15
CA ALA A 46 2.08 -13.12 -9.38
C ALA A 46 3.25 -14.08 -9.23
N LYS A 47 3.97 -14.37 -10.31
CA LYS A 47 5.18 -15.21 -10.28
C LYS A 47 6.24 -14.65 -9.35
N LEU A 48 6.45 -13.33 -9.36
CA LEU A 48 7.42 -12.67 -8.49
C LEU A 48 6.97 -12.69 -7.02
N ILE A 49 5.71 -12.38 -6.74
CA ILE A 49 5.13 -12.40 -5.39
C ILE A 49 5.20 -13.82 -4.81
N LYS A 50 4.79 -14.82 -5.57
CA LYS A 50 4.90 -16.23 -5.17
C LYS A 50 6.34 -16.65 -4.87
N GLY A 51 7.29 -16.26 -5.72
CA GLY A 51 8.70 -16.62 -5.55
C GLY A 51 9.40 -15.92 -4.38
N VAL A 52 8.92 -14.77 -3.90
CA VAL A 52 9.56 -13.98 -2.83
C VAL A 52 8.80 -14.08 -1.52
N LEU A 53 7.46 -14.07 -1.54
CA LEU A 53 6.61 -14.04 -0.35
C LEU A 53 5.83 -15.35 -0.15
N GLY A 54 5.83 -16.27 -1.11
CA GLY A 54 5.08 -17.53 -1.03
C GLY A 54 3.57 -17.40 -1.29
N LEU A 55 3.07 -16.19 -1.62
CA LEU A 55 1.64 -15.93 -1.78
C LEU A 55 1.16 -16.38 -3.16
N SER A 56 0.12 -17.20 -3.21
CA SER A 56 -0.41 -17.82 -4.43
C SER A 56 -1.91 -17.57 -4.65
N THR A 57 -2.68 -17.41 -3.58
CA THR A 57 -4.14 -17.30 -3.58
C THR A 57 -4.63 -16.00 -2.97
N VAL A 58 -5.91 -15.69 -3.17
CA VAL A 58 -6.58 -14.56 -2.50
C VAL A 58 -6.57 -14.75 -0.99
N GLU A 59 -6.73 -16.00 -0.50
CA GLU A 59 -6.61 -16.32 0.92
C GLU A 59 -5.24 -15.97 1.48
N ASP A 60 -4.15 -16.33 0.76
CA ASP A 60 -2.79 -15.95 1.17
C ASP A 60 -2.63 -14.42 1.28
N LEU A 61 -3.22 -13.66 0.34
CA LEU A 61 -3.19 -12.21 0.39
C LEU A 61 -3.98 -11.64 1.56
N LEU A 62 -5.14 -12.21 1.89
CA LEU A 62 -5.92 -11.79 3.07
C LEU A 62 -5.21 -12.11 4.38
N ASN A 63 -4.43 -13.19 4.43
CA ASN A 63 -3.60 -13.56 5.57
C ASN A 63 -2.22 -12.89 5.58
N PHE A 64 -1.91 -12.09 4.58
CA PHE A 64 -0.68 -11.30 4.51
C PHE A 64 -0.82 -10.03 5.35
N TYR A 65 -0.72 -10.16 6.66
CA TYR A 65 -0.94 -9.09 7.61
C TYR A 65 0.18 -8.05 7.61
N PRO A 66 -0.14 -6.78 7.94
CA PRO A 66 0.87 -5.75 8.18
C PRO A 66 1.77 -6.13 9.35
N ILE A 67 3.05 -5.81 9.25
CA ILE A 67 4.02 -5.98 10.36
C ILE A 67 3.94 -4.85 11.40
N ARG A 68 3.41 -3.71 11.01
CA ARG A 68 3.16 -2.53 11.84
C ARG A 68 2.23 -1.55 11.14
N TYR A 69 1.75 -0.58 11.90
CA TYR A 69 0.98 0.54 11.37
C TYR A 69 1.70 1.85 11.65
N LEU A 70 1.58 2.77 10.70
CA LEU A 70 2.07 4.12 10.83
C LEU A 70 0.90 5.03 11.18
N ASP A 71 1.01 5.73 12.31
CA ASP A 71 0.01 6.71 12.71
C ASP A 71 0.22 8.02 11.94
N LYS A 72 -0.63 8.26 10.96
CA LYS A 72 -0.65 9.50 10.18
C LYS A 72 -1.28 10.71 10.93
N ASN A 73 -1.76 10.53 12.15
CA ASN A 73 -2.28 11.66 12.93
C ASN A 73 -1.16 12.49 13.53
N LYS A 74 -0.01 11.87 13.80
CA LYS A 74 1.13 12.55 14.41
C LYS A 74 1.90 13.30 13.33
N VAL A 75 1.66 14.60 13.26
CA VAL A 75 2.40 15.52 12.39
C VAL A 75 3.48 16.19 13.23
N TYR A 76 4.73 16.00 12.84
CA TYR A 76 5.88 16.63 13.48
C TYR A 76 6.19 17.97 12.81
N LYS A 77 6.89 18.82 13.52
CA LYS A 77 7.55 20.02 12.99
C LYS A 77 9.02 19.73 12.74
N ILE A 78 9.64 20.46 11.78
CA ILE A 78 11.06 20.29 11.47
C ILE A 78 11.92 20.51 12.72
N SER A 79 11.56 21.48 13.56
CA SER A 79 12.25 21.75 14.83
C SER A 79 12.18 20.63 15.87
N GLN A 80 11.26 19.69 15.72
CA GLN A 80 11.06 18.54 16.62
C GLN A 80 11.77 17.28 16.13
N LEU A 81 12.47 17.35 15.00
CA LEU A 81 13.16 16.21 14.42
C LEU A 81 14.43 15.90 15.22
N GLU A 82 14.61 14.64 15.54
CA GLU A 82 15.80 14.08 16.18
C GLU A 82 16.54 13.16 15.22
N GLU A 83 17.82 12.85 15.50
CA GLU A 83 18.64 11.94 14.68
C GLU A 83 18.15 10.47 14.68
N SER A 84 17.02 10.20 15.28
CA SER A 84 16.45 8.84 15.31
C SER A 84 15.98 8.44 13.90
N ALA A 85 16.24 7.18 13.54
CA ALA A 85 15.88 6.61 12.23
C ALA A 85 14.37 6.33 12.06
N ILE A 86 13.51 7.22 12.56
CA ILE A 86 12.07 7.06 12.58
C ILE A 86 11.47 7.65 11.31
N GLU A 87 10.45 7.01 10.77
CA GLU A 87 9.61 7.58 9.73
C GLU A 87 8.65 8.59 10.36
N VAL A 88 8.59 9.78 9.77
CA VAL A 88 7.78 10.90 10.28
C VAL A 88 6.88 11.46 9.21
N GLN A 89 5.77 12.05 9.64
CA GLN A 89 4.92 12.88 8.81
C GLN A 89 5.12 14.35 9.19
N LEU A 90 5.32 15.19 8.17
CA LEU A 90 5.45 16.63 8.30
C LEU A 90 4.40 17.32 7.44
N LYS A 91 3.91 18.48 7.86
CA LYS A 91 3.05 19.37 7.07
C LYS A 91 3.79 20.65 6.74
N GLY A 92 3.77 21.05 5.47
CA GLY A 92 4.44 22.28 5.01
C GLY A 92 4.30 22.47 3.51
N ARG A 93 5.22 23.24 2.93
CA ARG A 93 5.21 23.57 1.49
C ARG A 93 6.50 23.16 0.82
N ILE A 94 6.39 22.62 -0.36
CA ILE A 94 7.54 22.33 -1.22
C ILE A 94 7.82 23.57 -2.05
N THR A 95 9.07 24.04 -1.93
CA THR A 95 9.59 25.16 -2.72
C THR A 95 10.75 24.70 -3.58
N GLN A 96 11.29 25.38 -4.48
CA GLN A 96 12.56 25.14 -5.17
C GLN A 96 12.81 23.68 -5.57
N VAL A 97 12.14 23.21 -6.61
CA VAL A 97 12.42 21.90 -7.19
C VAL A 97 13.51 22.04 -8.25
N GLN A 98 14.63 21.33 -8.08
CA GLN A 98 15.77 21.41 -9.00
C GLN A 98 16.39 20.04 -9.27
N GLU A 99 16.91 19.87 -10.49
CA GLU A 99 17.72 18.71 -10.83
C GLU A 99 19.19 19.01 -10.52
N ILE A 100 19.81 18.11 -9.75
CA ILE A 100 21.23 18.19 -9.42
C ILE A 100 21.93 17.05 -10.14
N GLN A 101 22.88 17.39 -11.01
CA GLN A 101 23.74 16.43 -11.67
C GLN A 101 25.12 16.43 -11.02
N THR A 102 25.56 15.30 -10.51
CA THR A 102 26.89 15.11 -9.95
C THR A 102 27.57 13.96 -10.71
N GLY A 103 28.43 14.33 -11.66
CA GLY A 103 29.05 13.36 -12.57
C GLY A 103 28.01 12.63 -13.43
N LYS A 104 27.98 11.31 -13.31
CA LYS A 104 27.03 10.44 -14.07
C LYS A 104 25.68 10.26 -13.38
N THR A 105 25.52 10.71 -12.14
CA THR A 105 24.28 10.53 -11.36
C THR A 105 23.43 11.80 -11.39
N LYS A 106 22.13 11.61 -11.64
CA LYS A 106 21.12 12.67 -11.57
C LYS A 106 20.24 12.41 -10.37
N ARG A 107 19.98 13.45 -9.57
CA ARG A 107 19.00 13.44 -8.48
C ARG A 107 18.08 14.62 -8.58
N LEU A 108 16.83 14.45 -8.16
CA LEU A 108 15.90 15.54 -7.98
C LEU A 108 15.99 15.98 -6.51
N SER A 109 16.07 17.26 -6.26
CA SER A 109 16.07 17.86 -4.93
C SER A 109 15.01 18.93 -4.85
N ALA A 110 14.34 19.02 -3.71
CA ALA A 110 13.40 20.09 -3.42
C ALA A 110 13.57 20.56 -1.98
N LYS A 111 13.27 21.82 -1.73
CA LYS A 111 13.20 22.39 -0.38
C LYS A 111 11.79 22.23 0.16
N PHE A 112 11.69 21.72 1.37
CA PHE A 112 10.45 21.63 2.14
C PHE A 112 10.55 22.52 3.35
N ASN A 113 9.56 23.39 3.54
CA ASN A 113 9.53 24.37 4.61
C ASN A 113 8.24 24.21 5.42
N ASP A 114 8.37 24.27 6.73
CA ASP A 114 7.27 24.57 7.63
C ASP A 114 7.53 25.89 8.37
N ASP A 115 6.69 26.24 9.33
CA ASP A 115 6.84 27.44 10.15
C ASP A 115 8.05 27.40 11.13
N THR A 116 8.77 26.29 11.21
CA THR A 116 9.86 26.05 12.17
C THR A 116 11.22 25.81 11.52
N GLY A 117 11.26 25.48 10.23
CA GLY A 117 12.53 25.20 9.56
C GLY A 117 12.40 24.79 8.09
N THR A 118 13.55 24.40 7.55
CA THR A 118 13.68 23.94 6.16
C THR A 118 14.47 22.65 6.12
N MET A 119 14.05 21.71 5.28
CA MET A 119 14.77 20.47 5.03
C MET A 119 14.81 20.12 3.54
N ASP A 120 15.69 19.19 3.17
CA ASP A 120 15.82 18.71 1.80
C ASP A 120 15.00 17.46 1.54
N LEU A 121 14.24 17.44 0.44
CA LEU A 121 13.64 16.25 -0.13
C LEU A 121 14.51 15.78 -1.30
N VAL A 122 14.83 14.49 -1.36
CA VAL A 122 15.78 13.98 -2.36
C VAL A 122 15.23 12.72 -3.02
N TRP A 123 15.23 12.69 -4.35
CA TRP A 123 14.92 11.49 -5.12
C TRP A 123 16.13 11.08 -5.96
N PHE A 124 16.68 9.92 -5.65
CA PHE A 124 17.66 9.23 -6.48
C PHE A 124 16.90 8.41 -7.52
N GLN A 125 17.20 8.45 -8.77
CA GLN A 125 16.46 7.72 -9.82
C GLN A 125 14.97 8.11 -9.87
N TYR A 126 14.66 9.19 -10.51
CA TYR A 126 13.29 9.71 -10.68
C TYR A 126 12.89 9.70 -12.16
N SER A 127 11.57 9.63 -12.42
CA SER A 127 11.00 9.81 -13.75
C SER A 127 10.69 11.29 -14.00
N LYS A 128 10.65 11.73 -15.26
CA LYS A 128 10.20 13.09 -15.59
C LYS A 128 8.80 13.38 -15.06
N TRP A 129 7.93 12.40 -15.12
CA TRP A 129 6.58 12.46 -14.57
C TRP A 129 6.54 12.82 -13.08
N LEU A 130 7.45 12.29 -12.26
CA LEU A 130 7.52 12.63 -10.84
C LEU A 130 7.76 14.12 -10.63
N LYS A 131 8.69 14.71 -11.38
CA LYS A 131 9.01 16.14 -11.30
C LYS A 131 7.79 17.03 -11.60
N GLU A 132 6.99 16.65 -12.58
CA GLU A 132 5.78 17.39 -12.99
C GLU A 132 4.65 17.28 -11.95
N GLN A 133 4.66 16.22 -11.14
CA GLN A 133 3.62 15.97 -10.13
C GLN A 133 3.93 16.55 -8.75
N ILE A 134 5.15 17.05 -8.50
CA ILE A 134 5.47 17.68 -7.24
C ILE A 134 4.68 19.00 -7.10
N PRO A 135 3.78 19.10 -6.10
CA PRO A 135 2.95 20.30 -5.92
C PRO A 135 3.78 21.44 -5.29
N VAL A 136 4.37 22.26 -6.13
CA VAL A 136 5.18 23.40 -5.69
C VAL A 136 4.30 24.53 -5.13
N ASN A 137 4.70 25.13 -4.00
CA ASN A 137 4.01 26.21 -3.29
C ASN A 137 2.60 25.90 -2.77
N ARG A 138 2.24 24.60 -2.70
CA ARG A 138 1.00 24.14 -2.07
C ARG A 138 1.28 23.50 -0.72
N GLU A 139 0.32 23.54 0.18
CA GLU A 139 0.39 22.78 1.44
C GLU A 139 0.24 21.29 1.15
N VAL A 140 1.19 20.55 1.69
CA VAL A 140 1.26 19.08 1.52
C VAL A 140 1.67 18.42 2.82
N TYR A 141 1.30 17.17 2.94
CA TYR A 141 1.91 16.27 3.90
C TYR A 141 3.00 15.48 3.19
N ILE A 142 4.16 15.40 3.83
CA ILE A 142 5.24 14.51 3.39
C ILE A 142 5.44 13.44 4.45
N PHE A 143 5.73 12.24 4.00
CA PHE A 143 5.97 11.09 4.86
C PHE A 143 7.21 10.34 4.39
N GLY A 144 8.09 9.99 5.33
CA GLY A 144 9.29 9.20 5.02
C GLY A 144 10.27 9.13 6.18
N LYS A 145 11.35 8.39 5.92
CA LYS A 145 12.47 8.27 6.84
C LYS A 145 13.37 9.49 6.74
N ILE A 146 13.80 9.99 7.89
CA ILE A 146 14.73 11.11 7.95
C ILE A 146 16.16 10.59 7.88
N ASN A 147 16.99 11.29 7.12
CA ASN A 147 18.45 11.18 7.16
C ASN A 147 19.04 12.48 7.68
N VAL A 148 20.05 12.35 8.51
CA VAL A 148 20.81 13.49 9.05
C VAL A 148 22.23 13.45 8.48
N PHE A 149 22.65 14.54 7.87
CA PHE A 149 24.03 14.72 7.42
C PHE A 149 24.47 16.16 7.73
N ASN A 150 25.57 16.33 8.44
CA ASN A 150 26.10 17.62 8.87
C ASN A 150 25.04 18.51 9.57
N ARG A 151 24.24 17.93 10.47
CA ARG A 151 23.11 18.59 11.16
C ARG A 151 22.01 19.11 10.24
N GLN A 152 21.99 18.69 8.98
CA GLN A 152 20.90 19.00 8.05
C GLN A 152 20.02 17.78 7.88
N PHE A 153 18.72 17.98 8.06
CA PHE A 153 17.73 16.95 7.82
C PHE A 153 17.44 16.84 6.34
N SER A 154 17.30 15.62 5.87
CA SER A 154 16.83 15.30 4.54
C SER A 154 15.88 14.11 4.57
N MET A 155 14.95 14.05 3.62
CA MET A 155 14.03 12.93 3.48
C MET A 155 14.19 12.33 2.06
N PRO A 156 14.84 11.16 1.94
CA PRO A 156 14.96 10.48 0.67
C PRO A 156 13.63 9.82 0.28
N HIS A 157 13.25 9.98 -1.00
CA HIS A 157 12.05 9.39 -1.59
C HIS A 157 10.77 9.59 -0.75
N PRO A 158 10.43 10.83 -0.32
CA PRO A 158 9.23 11.07 0.46
C PRO A 158 7.97 10.68 -0.31
N GLU A 159 6.98 10.15 0.40
CA GLU A 159 5.61 10.14 -0.08
C GLU A 159 5.02 11.54 0.09
N ILE A 160 4.35 12.06 -0.94
CA ILE A 160 3.72 13.37 -0.91
C ILE A 160 2.21 13.18 -1.06
N GLU A 161 1.44 13.77 -0.14
CA GLU A 161 -0.01 13.78 -0.17
C GLU A 161 -0.52 15.23 -0.10
N ALA A 162 -1.43 15.59 -1.02
CA ALA A 162 -2.10 16.88 -0.96
C ALA A 162 -3.03 16.94 0.26
N GLU A 163 -3.20 18.10 0.88
CA GLU A 163 -4.07 18.28 2.04
C GLU A 163 -5.53 17.86 1.75
N GLU A 164 -6.01 18.12 0.54
CA GLU A 164 -7.36 17.79 0.07
C GLU A 164 -7.69 16.28 0.12
N ASN A 165 -6.68 15.42 0.12
CA ASN A 165 -6.85 13.97 0.11
C ASN A 165 -6.88 13.32 1.51
N LYS A 166 -6.70 14.12 2.58
CA LYS A 166 -6.55 13.58 3.94
C LYS A 166 -7.84 13.09 4.58
N GLU A 167 -9.00 13.59 4.14
CA GLU A 167 -10.30 13.24 4.76
C GLU A 167 -10.75 11.80 4.51
N ASN A 168 -10.18 11.12 3.49
CA ASN A 168 -10.62 9.79 3.05
C ASN A 168 -9.68 8.63 3.38
N ASP A 169 -8.54 8.86 4.04
CA ASP A 169 -7.58 7.79 4.33
C ASP A 169 -7.60 7.41 5.81
N SER A 170 -7.55 6.10 6.09
CA SER A 170 -7.47 5.60 7.46
C SER A 170 -6.26 6.23 8.19
N ARG A 171 -6.46 6.63 9.43
CA ARG A 171 -5.45 7.26 10.28
C ARG A 171 -4.22 6.37 10.50
N LEU A 172 -4.40 5.07 10.36
CA LEU A 172 -3.35 4.06 10.46
C LEU A 172 -3.03 3.49 9.09
N LYS A 173 -1.81 3.71 8.61
CA LYS A 173 -1.32 3.17 7.34
C LYS A 173 -0.64 1.82 7.57
N PRO A 174 -1.15 0.73 6.99
CA PRO A 174 -0.53 -0.59 7.14
C PRO A 174 0.81 -0.66 6.41
N ILE A 175 1.83 -1.25 7.04
CA ILE A 175 3.14 -1.56 6.46
C ILE A 175 3.27 -3.07 6.35
N TYR A 176 3.37 -3.55 5.12
CA TYR A 176 3.49 -4.97 4.80
C TYR A 176 4.95 -5.43 4.70
N PRO A 177 5.24 -6.71 4.94
CA PRO A 177 6.55 -7.28 4.63
C PRO A 177 6.95 -6.99 3.18
N SER A 178 8.20 -6.61 2.96
CA SER A 178 8.70 -6.23 1.64
C SER A 178 10.16 -6.62 1.46
N SER A 179 10.64 -6.60 0.22
CA SER A 179 12.04 -6.82 -0.11
C SER A 179 12.49 -5.88 -1.21
N GLU A 180 13.79 -5.64 -1.31
CA GLU A 180 14.34 -4.82 -2.41
C GLU A 180 13.99 -5.38 -3.79
N LYS A 181 13.94 -6.72 -3.93
CA LYS A 181 13.59 -7.38 -5.18
C LYS A 181 12.18 -7.03 -5.65
N LEU A 182 11.22 -6.94 -4.73
CA LEU A 182 9.85 -6.52 -4.99
C LEU A 182 9.79 -5.02 -5.31
N THR A 183 10.42 -4.20 -4.49
CA THR A 183 10.40 -2.73 -4.63
C THR A 183 11.00 -2.27 -5.95
N LYS A 184 12.13 -2.86 -6.39
CA LYS A 184 12.75 -2.59 -7.71
C LYS A 184 11.85 -2.92 -8.90
N ARG A 185 10.85 -3.78 -8.72
CA ARG A 185 9.83 -4.14 -9.73
C ARG A 185 8.50 -3.40 -9.55
N GLY A 186 8.47 -2.36 -8.72
CA GLY A 186 7.28 -1.54 -8.47
C GLY A 186 6.27 -2.16 -7.52
N LEU A 187 6.60 -3.30 -6.85
CA LEU A 187 5.77 -3.95 -5.84
C LEU A 187 6.12 -3.38 -4.47
N ASN A 188 5.86 -2.11 -4.29
CA ASN A 188 6.11 -1.34 -3.06
C ASN A 188 4.90 -1.37 -2.11
N GLN A 189 4.98 -0.67 -0.98
CA GLN A 189 3.92 -0.60 0.02
C GLN A 189 2.58 -0.14 -0.57
N ARG A 190 2.61 0.92 -1.40
CA ARG A 190 1.40 1.45 -2.05
C ARG A 190 0.73 0.41 -2.97
N PHE A 191 1.52 -0.41 -3.64
CA PHE A 191 1.01 -1.49 -4.47
C PHE A 191 0.22 -2.50 -3.63
N PHE A 192 0.80 -3.03 -2.53
CA PHE A 192 0.12 -3.99 -1.65
C PHE A 192 -1.12 -3.39 -0.99
N GLN A 193 -1.04 -2.15 -0.51
CA GLN A 193 -2.19 -1.44 0.04
C GLN A 193 -3.35 -1.35 -0.96
N ASN A 194 -3.07 -1.01 -2.22
CA ASN A 194 -4.11 -0.90 -3.25
C ASN A 194 -4.71 -2.25 -3.61
N VAL A 195 -3.88 -3.30 -3.73
CA VAL A 195 -4.34 -4.67 -4.01
C VAL A 195 -5.25 -5.15 -2.89
N LEU A 196 -4.80 -5.05 -1.64
CA LEU A 196 -5.58 -5.48 -0.48
C LEU A 196 -6.85 -4.66 -0.29
N ARG A 197 -6.80 -3.34 -0.53
CA ARG A 197 -8.01 -2.50 -0.51
C ARG A 197 -9.06 -2.96 -1.54
N ASN A 198 -8.63 -3.42 -2.72
CA ASN A 198 -9.54 -3.97 -3.72
C ASN A 198 -10.12 -5.32 -3.28
N ILE A 199 -9.31 -6.21 -2.69
CA ILE A 199 -9.79 -7.49 -2.15
C ILE A 199 -10.74 -7.24 -0.99
N CYS A 200 -10.43 -6.31 -0.09
CA CYS A 200 -11.28 -5.98 1.06
C CYS A 200 -12.68 -5.48 0.67
N LYS A 201 -12.86 -4.90 -0.51
CA LYS A 201 -14.19 -4.54 -1.03
C LYS A 201 -15.05 -5.77 -1.37
N GLU A 202 -14.41 -6.87 -1.69
CA GLU A 202 -15.08 -8.14 -2.03
C GLU A 202 -15.25 -9.07 -0.82
N ILE A 203 -14.74 -8.71 0.36
CA ILE A 203 -14.85 -9.53 1.58
C ILE A 203 -16.29 -9.99 1.88
N PRO A 204 -17.34 -9.17 1.71
CA PRO A 204 -18.72 -9.63 1.95
C PRO A 204 -19.12 -10.82 1.08
N ASN A 205 -18.51 -10.97 -0.10
CA ASN A 205 -18.76 -12.04 -1.04
C ASN A 205 -17.79 -13.23 -0.89
N LEU A 206 -16.66 -13.02 -0.18
CA LEU A 206 -15.55 -13.99 -0.07
C LEU A 206 -15.53 -14.71 1.28
N ILE A 207 -15.91 -14.01 2.35
CA ILE A 207 -15.73 -14.48 3.71
C ILE A 207 -17.07 -14.82 4.34
N GLU A 208 -17.25 -16.08 4.64
CA GLU A 208 -18.37 -16.57 5.45
C GLU A 208 -17.96 -16.60 6.93
N GLU A 209 -18.95 -16.42 7.81
CA GLU A 209 -18.75 -16.50 9.25
C GLU A 209 -18.64 -17.96 9.69
N ASN A 210 -17.61 -18.28 10.47
CA ASN A 210 -17.35 -19.63 10.94
C ASN A 210 -17.98 -19.92 12.31
N PHE A 211 -18.24 -18.86 13.10
CA PHE A 211 -18.84 -19.02 14.43
C PHE A 211 -20.35 -18.85 14.39
N PRO A 212 -21.10 -19.66 15.13
CA PRO A 212 -22.52 -19.45 15.33
C PRO A 212 -22.79 -18.07 15.97
N GLU A 213 -23.89 -17.44 15.57
CA GLU A 213 -24.23 -16.06 16.01
C GLU A 213 -24.29 -15.93 17.53
N TYR A 214 -24.77 -16.95 18.25
CA TYR A 214 -24.83 -16.95 19.72
C TYR A 214 -23.45 -16.83 20.35
N MET A 215 -22.40 -17.41 19.77
CA MET A 215 -21.02 -17.31 20.24
C MET A 215 -20.47 -15.90 20.02
N ILE A 216 -20.68 -15.35 18.81
CA ILE A 216 -20.26 -13.99 18.49
C ILE A 216 -20.85 -13.00 19.49
N ARG A 217 -22.15 -13.14 19.79
CA ARG A 217 -22.83 -12.29 20.77
C ARG A 217 -22.34 -12.52 22.21
N ALA A 218 -22.20 -13.77 22.65
CA ALA A 218 -21.81 -14.11 24.02
C ALA A 218 -20.39 -13.62 24.35
N PHE A 219 -19.46 -13.79 23.42
CA PHE A 219 -18.05 -13.41 23.62
C PHE A 219 -17.71 -12.02 23.07
N LYS A 220 -18.68 -11.31 22.46
CA LYS A 220 -18.49 -10.01 21.82
C LYS A 220 -17.38 -10.01 20.75
N PHE A 221 -17.27 -11.11 20.02
CA PHE A 221 -16.31 -11.19 18.92
C PHE A 221 -16.70 -10.26 17.78
N LEU A 222 -15.71 -9.75 17.07
CA LEU A 222 -15.94 -9.16 15.75
C LEU A 222 -16.30 -10.28 14.77
N SER A 223 -17.16 -9.98 13.78
CA SER A 223 -17.35 -10.92 12.69
C SER A 223 -16.05 -11.10 11.92
N ARG A 224 -15.85 -12.28 11.33
CA ARG A 224 -14.66 -12.59 10.54
C ARG A 224 -14.39 -11.54 9.43
N GLN A 225 -15.44 -11.02 8.80
CA GLN A 225 -15.32 -9.95 7.82
C GLN A 225 -14.76 -8.66 8.42
N HIS A 226 -15.26 -8.22 9.56
CA HIS A 226 -14.77 -7.02 10.25
C HIS A 226 -13.34 -7.20 10.77
N THR A 227 -12.98 -8.40 11.22
CA THR A 227 -11.61 -8.72 11.63
C THR A 227 -10.62 -8.50 10.49
N PHE A 228 -10.86 -9.06 9.29
CA PHE A 228 -9.98 -8.83 8.14
C PHE A 228 -9.90 -7.36 7.75
N LEU A 229 -11.04 -6.64 7.75
CA LEU A 229 -11.05 -5.20 7.44
C LEU A 229 -10.24 -4.39 8.43
N ASN A 230 -10.40 -4.65 9.74
CA ASN A 230 -9.69 -3.94 10.78
C ASN A 230 -8.20 -4.30 10.82
N MET A 231 -7.84 -5.57 10.52
CA MET A 231 -6.44 -5.97 10.41
C MET A 231 -5.72 -5.31 9.23
N HIS A 232 -6.38 -5.07 8.11
CA HIS A 232 -5.74 -4.44 6.96
C HIS A 232 -5.87 -2.92 6.96
N PHE A 233 -7.04 -2.39 7.34
CA PHE A 233 -7.36 -0.97 7.26
C PHE A 233 -8.15 -0.51 8.51
N PRO A 234 -7.53 -0.55 9.70
CA PRO A 234 -8.19 -0.07 10.91
C PRO A 234 -8.45 1.43 10.81
N LYS A 235 -9.59 1.88 11.31
CA LYS A 235 -9.92 3.30 11.35
C LYS A 235 -9.03 4.05 12.36
N ASP A 236 -8.73 3.40 13.49
CA ASP A 236 -7.91 3.89 14.59
C ASP A 236 -7.33 2.72 15.39
N MET A 237 -6.56 2.99 16.45
CA MET A 237 -5.97 1.97 17.31
C MET A 237 -7.00 1.10 18.03
N GLU A 238 -8.14 1.67 18.43
CA GLU A 238 -9.20 0.92 19.11
C GLU A 238 -9.80 -0.16 18.19
N HIS A 239 -10.02 0.16 16.92
CA HIS A 239 -10.49 -0.81 15.94
C HIS A 239 -9.45 -1.90 15.64
N PHE A 240 -8.16 -1.54 15.69
CA PHE A 240 -7.08 -2.51 15.54
C PHE A 240 -6.99 -3.47 16.74
N GLU A 241 -7.03 -2.96 17.96
CA GLU A 241 -6.93 -3.77 19.19
C GLU A 241 -8.09 -4.75 19.36
N LYS A 242 -9.24 -4.48 18.73
CA LYS A 242 -10.42 -5.36 18.75
C LYS A 242 -10.38 -6.44 17.65
N ALA A 243 -9.48 -6.35 16.68
CA ALA A 243 -9.39 -7.29 15.56
C ALA A 243 -8.53 -8.50 15.89
#